data_ea594dcc3d6aec36c3aeaaf2b160c445
#
_entry.id   ea594dcc3d6aec36c3aeaaf2b160c445
#
_cell.length_a   1.000
_cell.length_b   1.000
_cell.length_c   1.000
_cell.angle_alpha   90.00
_cell.angle_beta   90.00
_cell.angle_gamma   90.00
#
_symmetry.space_group_name_H-M   'P 1'
#
loop_
_entity.id
_entity.type
_entity.pdbx_description
1 polymer ?
#
loop_
_entity_poly.entity_id
_entity_poly.type
_entity_poly.pdbx_seq_one_letter_code
_entity_poly.pdbx_strand_id
1 'polypeptide(L)'
;NVSKCKFIFWKTFSDPYGVEPDVLILLDDLIIILEAKFHAGKSGVGTSEDNSILYDQLAREYLLGNYLITSRTVLDETFSYFKDFKILYLTKDISFPTSDVKDSIRTLKKYYIGNKVSSANIFWTNWQSIYHILNNLSPNELQNYEKKLVSQLLLFLEKRDLIMYNGFSFLNKYNLN
;
A
#
# COMPACT_ATOMS: atom_id res chain seq x y z
N ASN A 1 -12.96 16.69 4.49
CA ASN A 1 -13.79 15.54 4.86
C ASN A 1 -13.96 14.66 3.65
N VAL A 2 -13.59 13.37 3.75
CA VAL A 2 -13.89 12.37 2.73
C VAL A 2 -15.38 12.07 2.78
N SER A 3 -16.10 12.22 1.67
CA SER A 3 -17.55 12.01 1.61
C SER A 3 -17.92 10.57 1.29
N LYS A 4 -17.06 9.89 0.51
CA LYS A 4 -17.25 8.49 0.12
C LYS A 4 -15.91 7.75 0.16
N CYS A 5 -15.95 6.54 0.74
CA CYS A 5 -14.81 5.63 0.77
C CYS A 5 -15.29 4.22 0.38
N LYS A 6 -14.63 3.59 -0.59
CA LYS A 6 -14.90 2.20 -1.00
C LYS A 6 -13.59 1.43 -1.05
N PHE A 7 -13.60 0.24 -0.47
CA PHE A 7 -12.48 -0.71 -0.53
C PHE A 7 -12.79 -1.81 -1.53
N ILE A 8 -11.82 -2.16 -2.37
CA ILE A 8 -11.88 -3.28 -3.31
C ILE A 8 -10.63 -4.11 -3.08
N PHE A 9 -10.82 -5.38 -2.72
CA PHE A 9 -9.75 -6.31 -2.40
C PHE A 9 -9.48 -7.23 -3.58
N TRP A 10 -8.20 -7.50 -3.88
CA TRP A 10 -7.72 -8.51 -4.85
C TRP A 10 -8.42 -8.45 -6.20
N LYS A 11 -8.67 -7.26 -6.71
CA LYS A 11 -9.24 -7.10 -8.05
C LYS A 11 -8.16 -7.28 -9.10
N THR A 12 -8.27 -8.30 -9.92
CA THR A 12 -7.39 -8.53 -11.05
C THR A 12 -7.75 -7.61 -12.22
N PHE A 13 -6.74 -6.98 -12.80
CA PHE A 13 -6.82 -6.19 -14.02
C PHE A 13 -5.99 -6.87 -15.11
N SER A 14 -6.62 -7.20 -16.23
CA SER A 14 -5.90 -7.78 -17.39
C SER A 14 -4.93 -6.77 -18.00
N ASP A 15 -5.35 -5.51 -18.04
CA ASP A 15 -4.61 -4.37 -18.57
C ASP A 15 -4.38 -3.31 -17.49
N PRO A 16 -3.22 -2.68 -17.50
CA PRO A 16 -1.98 -3.07 -18.17
C PRO A 16 -1.23 -4.14 -17.37
N TYR A 17 -0.67 -5.10 -18.06
CA TYR A 17 0.31 -6.08 -17.52
C TYR A 17 -0.19 -7.06 -16.43
N GLY A 18 -1.47 -7.33 -16.32
CA GLY A 18 -1.99 -8.32 -15.38
C GLY A 18 -1.69 -7.98 -13.92
N VAL A 19 -2.27 -6.92 -13.39
CA VAL A 19 -2.03 -6.43 -12.03
C VAL A 19 -3.17 -6.84 -11.11
N GLU A 20 -2.83 -7.30 -9.92
CA GLU A 20 -3.78 -7.56 -8.83
C GLU A 20 -3.26 -6.88 -7.56
N PRO A 21 -3.67 -5.63 -7.29
CA PRO A 21 -3.35 -4.95 -6.04
C PRO A 21 -3.97 -5.65 -4.84
N ASP A 22 -3.30 -5.61 -3.69
CA ASP A 22 -3.88 -6.13 -2.45
C ASP A 22 -5.18 -5.39 -2.11
N VAL A 23 -5.18 -4.05 -2.20
CA VAL A 23 -6.38 -3.23 -1.95
C VAL A 23 -6.38 -2.00 -2.85
N LEU A 24 -7.55 -1.69 -3.42
CA LEU A 24 -7.85 -0.35 -3.94
C LEU A 24 -8.74 0.38 -2.95
N ILE A 25 -8.36 1.59 -2.58
CA ILE A 25 -9.16 2.49 -1.75
C ILE A 25 -9.61 3.66 -2.64
N LEU A 26 -10.90 3.76 -2.83
CA LEU A 26 -11.50 4.80 -3.65
C LEU A 26 -12.03 5.91 -2.74
N LEU A 27 -11.46 7.11 -2.86
CA LEU A 27 -11.78 8.26 -2.02
C LEU A 27 -12.15 9.44 -2.93
N ASP A 28 -13.42 9.86 -2.90
CA ASP A 28 -13.91 10.99 -3.71
C ASP A 28 -13.37 10.95 -5.16
N ASP A 29 -12.31 11.67 -5.50
CA ASP A 29 -11.68 11.69 -6.83
C ASP A 29 -10.25 11.10 -6.86
N LEU A 30 -9.83 10.42 -5.78
CA LEU A 30 -8.51 9.81 -5.59
C LEU A 30 -8.60 8.28 -5.52
N ILE A 31 -7.72 7.59 -6.22
CA ILE A 31 -7.48 6.15 -6.06
C ILE A 31 -6.19 5.95 -5.25
N ILE A 32 -6.27 5.18 -4.17
CA ILE A 32 -5.08 4.67 -3.48
C ILE A 32 -4.93 3.19 -3.81
N ILE A 33 -3.79 2.82 -4.38
CA ILE A 33 -3.38 1.45 -4.64
C ILE A 33 -2.49 1.03 -3.48
N LEU A 34 -2.94 0.09 -2.66
CA LEU A 34 -2.18 -0.41 -1.53
C LEU A 34 -1.54 -1.74 -1.88
N GLU A 35 -0.24 -1.80 -1.71
CA GLU A 35 0.59 -3.01 -1.82
C GLU A 35 1.27 -3.30 -0.49
N ALA A 36 0.98 -4.46 0.09
CA ALA A 36 1.46 -4.86 1.40
C ALA A 36 2.49 -5.98 1.32
N LYS A 37 3.68 -5.75 1.86
CA LYS A 37 4.75 -6.75 1.98
C LYS A 37 5.02 -7.07 3.44
N PHE A 38 4.87 -8.34 3.79
CA PHE A 38 5.06 -8.79 5.16
C PHE A 38 6.45 -9.44 5.38
N HIS A 39 6.86 -10.35 4.50
CA HIS A 39 8.12 -11.10 4.62
C HIS A 39 9.05 -10.97 3.41
N ALA A 40 8.51 -10.63 2.27
CA ALA A 40 9.29 -10.48 1.05
C ALA A 40 9.62 -9.01 0.83
N GLY A 41 10.84 -8.72 0.42
CA GLY A 41 11.14 -7.51 -0.31
C GLY A 41 10.32 -7.47 -1.61
N LYS A 42 10.54 -6.47 -2.44
CA LYS A 42 9.91 -6.33 -3.74
C LYS A 42 9.95 -7.65 -4.52
N SER A 43 8.80 -8.21 -4.84
CA SER A 43 8.71 -9.37 -5.72
C SER A 43 9.11 -8.97 -7.14
N GLY A 44 9.98 -9.76 -7.76
CA GLY A 44 10.30 -9.62 -9.19
C GLY A 44 11.65 -9.04 -9.53
N VAL A 45 12.62 -9.04 -8.63
CA VAL A 45 14.02 -8.85 -9.01
C VAL A 45 14.53 -10.17 -9.59
N GLY A 46 14.16 -10.46 -10.83
CA GLY A 46 14.82 -11.52 -11.60
C GLY A 46 16.24 -11.06 -11.95
N THR A 47 17.21 -11.94 -11.74
CA THR A 47 18.62 -11.75 -12.11
C THR A 47 18.88 -11.79 -13.63
N SER A 48 17.86 -11.80 -14.46
CA SER A 48 17.98 -11.76 -15.91
C SER A 48 18.05 -10.31 -16.40
N GLU A 49 18.94 -10.04 -17.35
CA GLU A 49 19.11 -8.73 -18.00
C GLU A 49 17.85 -8.19 -18.69
N ASP A 50 16.83 -9.00 -18.87
CA ASP A 50 15.47 -8.65 -19.22
C ASP A 50 14.67 -8.26 -17.98
N ASN A 51 14.99 -7.11 -17.38
CA ASN A 51 14.14 -6.42 -16.42
C ASN A 51 12.85 -5.94 -17.11
N SER A 52 12.03 -6.89 -17.53
CA SER A 52 10.74 -6.53 -18.10
C SER A 52 9.89 -5.93 -16.99
N ILE A 53 9.10 -4.91 -17.31
CA ILE A 53 8.12 -4.29 -16.41
C ILE A 53 7.20 -5.34 -15.78
N LEU A 54 7.05 -6.51 -16.42
CA LEU A 54 6.25 -7.64 -15.95
C LEU A 54 6.69 -8.17 -14.57
N TYR A 55 7.95 -7.99 -14.19
CA TYR A 55 8.47 -8.47 -12.91
C TYR A 55 8.52 -7.40 -11.81
N ASP A 56 8.29 -6.12 -12.16
CA ASP A 56 8.31 -5.03 -11.19
C ASP A 56 6.88 -4.67 -10.74
N GLN A 57 6.49 -5.17 -9.58
CA GLN A 57 5.14 -4.99 -9.07
C GLN A 57 4.77 -3.51 -8.86
N LEU A 58 5.62 -2.72 -8.19
CA LEU A 58 5.35 -1.29 -7.98
C LEU A 58 5.28 -0.51 -9.31
N ALA A 59 6.11 -0.89 -10.30
CA ALA A 59 6.03 -0.27 -11.61
C ALA A 59 4.71 -0.62 -12.32
N ARG A 60 4.26 -1.87 -12.24
CA ARG A 60 2.96 -2.28 -12.81
C ARG A 60 1.79 -1.57 -12.14
N GLU A 61 1.81 -1.43 -10.82
CA GLU A 61 0.78 -0.70 -10.08
C GLU A 61 0.76 0.79 -10.42
N TYR A 62 1.93 1.38 -10.67
CA TYR A 62 2.00 2.75 -11.16
C TYR A 62 1.32 2.89 -12.52
N LEU A 63 1.58 1.94 -13.44
CA LEU A 63 0.93 1.93 -14.75
C LEU A 63 -0.58 1.70 -14.64
N LEU A 64 -1.00 0.81 -13.74
CA LEU A 64 -2.41 0.61 -13.45
C LEU A 64 -3.06 1.91 -12.96
N GLY A 65 -2.46 2.59 -11.97
CA GLY A 65 -2.98 3.85 -11.45
C GLY A 65 -3.15 4.89 -12.55
N ASN A 66 -2.13 5.06 -13.39
CA ASN A 66 -2.21 5.96 -14.54
C ASN A 66 -3.30 5.54 -15.55
N TYR A 67 -3.41 4.24 -15.83
CA TYR A 67 -4.43 3.71 -16.72
C TYR A 67 -5.84 3.97 -16.18
N LEU A 68 -6.09 3.74 -14.90
CA LEU A 68 -7.39 3.96 -14.26
C LEU A 68 -7.86 5.43 -14.34
N ILE A 69 -6.96 6.40 -14.30
CA ILE A 69 -7.32 7.82 -14.38
C ILE A 69 -7.34 8.38 -15.81
N THR A 70 -6.72 7.69 -16.79
CA THR A 70 -6.62 8.20 -18.18
C THR A 70 -7.55 7.48 -19.15
N SER A 71 -7.85 6.20 -18.92
CA SER A 71 -8.62 5.35 -19.83
C SER A 71 -10.12 5.47 -19.58
N ARG A 72 -10.74 6.47 -20.20
CA ARG A 72 -12.17 6.77 -20.04
C ARG A 72 -13.13 5.77 -20.71
N THR A 73 -12.63 4.85 -21.53
CA THR A 73 -13.48 4.11 -22.49
C THR A 73 -13.59 2.61 -22.27
N VAL A 74 -12.78 2.00 -21.41
CA VAL A 74 -12.64 0.53 -21.35
C VAL A 74 -12.93 -0.07 -19.98
N LEU A 75 -12.99 0.76 -18.95
CA LEU A 75 -13.15 0.29 -17.58
C LEU A 75 -14.57 0.51 -17.09
N ASP A 76 -14.97 -0.37 -16.20
CA ASP A 76 -16.13 -0.24 -15.33
C ASP A 76 -16.35 1.25 -14.99
N GLU A 77 -17.56 1.76 -15.21
CA GLU A 77 -17.96 3.16 -14.92
C GLU A 77 -17.50 3.65 -13.55
N THR A 78 -17.22 2.70 -12.64
CA THR A 78 -16.68 2.95 -11.30
C THR A 78 -15.41 3.80 -11.28
N PHE A 79 -14.56 3.75 -12.32
CA PHE A 79 -13.25 4.43 -12.33
C PHE A 79 -13.23 5.71 -13.18
N SER A 80 -14.27 5.99 -13.96
CA SER A 80 -14.29 7.05 -14.98
C SER A 80 -14.17 8.49 -14.44
N TYR A 81 -14.40 8.72 -13.15
CA TYR A 81 -14.42 10.05 -12.55
C TYR A 81 -13.18 10.38 -11.69
N PHE A 82 -12.29 9.39 -11.44
CA PHE A 82 -11.08 9.65 -10.67
C PHE A 82 -10.07 10.50 -11.45
N LYS A 83 -9.37 11.39 -10.73
CA LYS A 83 -8.47 12.38 -11.31
C LYS A 83 -7.02 12.18 -10.92
N ASP A 84 -6.78 11.51 -9.81
CA ASP A 84 -5.45 11.25 -9.27
C ASP A 84 -5.35 9.84 -8.69
N PHE A 85 -4.13 9.35 -8.58
CA PHE A 85 -3.84 8.09 -7.90
C PHE A 85 -2.60 8.23 -7.02
N LYS A 86 -2.55 7.41 -5.97
CA LYS A 86 -1.38 7.23 -5.12
C LYS A 86 -1.15 5.74 -4.92
N ILE A 87 0.11 5.36 -4.81
CA ILE A 87 0.50 4.03 -4.37
C ILE A 87 0.92 4.13 -2.92
N LEU A 88 0.36 3.30 -2.06
CA LEU A 88 0.76 3.14 -0.68
C LEU A 88 1.49 1.81 -0.52
N TYR A 89 2.81 1.87 -0.46
CA TYR A 89 3.67 0.71 -0.24
C TYR A 89 3.83 0.47 1.27
N LEU A 90 3.26 -0.64 1.77
CA LEU A 90 3.27 -1.01 3.17
C LEU A 90 4.25 -2.16 3.38
N THR A 91 5.32 -1.95 4.16
CA THR A 91 6.35 -2.95 4.38
C THR A 91 6.60 -3.25 5.86
N LYS A 92 7.40 -4.27 6.12
CA LYS A 92 7.91 -4.56 7.46
C LYS A 92 9.10 -3.66 7.84
N ASP A 93 9.76 -3.06 6.86
CA ASP A 93 10.96 -2.26 7.09
C ASP A 93 10.63 -1.04 7.96
N ILE A 94 11.56 -0.68 8.83
CA ILE A 94 11.44 0.51 9.69
C ILE A 94 11.94 1.78 9.01
N SER A 95 12.53 1.66 7.82
CA SER A 95 13.03 2.76 7.02
C SER A 95 12.48 2.68 5.60
N PHE A 96 12.40 3.83 4.94
CA PHE A 96 11.91 3.92 3.57
C PHE A 96 12.72 3.02 2.62
N PRO A 97 12.11 2.11 1.86
CA PRO A 97 12.76 1.16 0.97
C PRO A 97 13.26 1.86 -0.31
N THR A 98 14.28 2.67 -0.14
CA THR A 98 14.83 3.56 -1.19
C THR A 98 15.24 2.79 -2.45
N SER A 99 15.84 1.61 -2.30
CA SER A 99 16.26 0.75 -3.44
C SER A 99 15.06 0.34 -4.27
N ASP A 100 14.03 -0.23 -3.64
CA ASP A 100 12.85 -0.75 -4.33
C ASP A 100 12.16 0.34 -5.13
N VAL A 101 11.94 1.50 -4.51
CA VAL A 101 11.29 2.64 -5.17
C VAL A 101 12.13 3.20 -6.30
N LYS A 102 13.46 3.35 -6.10
CA LYS A 102 14.36 3.84 -7.17
C LYS A 102 14.40 2.88 -8.36
N ASP A 103 14.43 1.58 -8.12
CA ASP A 103 14.47 0.58 -9.17
C ASP A 103 13.17 0.56 -9.97
N SER A 104 12.01 0.66 -9.27
CA SER A 104 10.71 0.78 -9.94
C SER A 104 10.60 2.04 -10.80
N ILE A 105 11.08 3.18 -10.29
CA ILE A 105 11.12 4.42 -11.08
C ILE A 105 12.05 4.27 -12.29
N ARG A 106 13.19 3.60 -12.15
CA ARG A 106 14.11 3.32 -13.28
C ARG A 106 13.42 2.44 -14.32
N THR A 107 12.74 1.38 -13.88
CA THR A 107 11.95 0.50 -14.74
C THR A 107 10.88 1.28 -15.49
N LEU A 108 10.10 2.10 -14.80
CA LEU A 108 9.09 2.94 -15.42
C LEU A 108 9.67 3.89 -16.47
N LYS A 109 10.78 4.56 -16.17
CA LYS A 109 11.43 5.48 -17.12
C LYS A 109 11.95 4.76 -18.38
N LYS A 110 12.34 3.49 -18.26
CA LYS A 110 12.81 2.69 -19.39
C LYS A 110 11.65 2.27 -20.32
N TYR A 111 10.52 1.91 -19.75
CA TYR A 111 9.42 1.30 -20.50
C TYR A 111 8.24 2.24 -20.76
N TYR A 112 8.12 3.32 -20.02
CA TYR A 112 7.00 4.26 -20.12
C TYR A 112 7.42 5.53 -20.86
N ILE A 113 7.37 5.46 -22.20
CA ILE A 113 7.77 6.56 -23.07
C ILE A 113 6.64 7.59 -23.16
N GLY A 114 6.90 8.83 -22.78
CA GLY A 114 6.01 9.98 -23.07
C GLY A 114 5.30 10.63 -21.89
N ASN A 115 5.23 10.00 -20.72
CA ASN A 115 4.63 10.61 -19.53
C ASN A 115 5.67 10.83 -18.42
N LYS A 116 5.52 11.92 -17.66
CA LYS A 116 6.39 12.19 -16.52
C LYS A 116 6.10 11.17 -15.41
N VAL A 117 7.01 10.23 -15.21
CA VAL A 117 6.99 9.38 -14.02
C VAL A 117 7.32 10.25 -12.80
N SER A 118 6.39 10.32 -11.87
CA SER A 118 6.53 11.09 -10.64
C SER A 118 6.67 10.17 -9.43
N SER A 119 7.76 10.30 -8.69
CA SER A 119 7.89 9.65 -7.37
C SER A 119 6.91 10.20 -6.33
N ALA A 120 6.33 11.37 -6.60
CA ALA A 120 5.31 11.98 -5.73
C ALA A 120 4.01 11.17 -5.65
N ASN A 121 3.83 10.15 -6.49
CA ASN A 121 2.70 9.23 -6.42
C ASN A 121 2.98 7.98 -5.59
N ILE A 122 4.21 7.76 -5.13
CA ILE A 122 4.58 6.58 -4.34
C ILE A 122 4.81 7.02 -2.90
N PHE A 123 3.94 6.56 -2.02
CA PHE A 123 4.00 6.74 -0.58
C PHE A 123 4.40 5.44 0.08
N TRP A 124 4.95 5.54 1.26
CA TRP A 124 5.33 4.39 2.05
C TRP A 124 4.90 4.56 3.50
N THR A 125 4.57 3.44 4.10
CA THR A 125 4.43 3.29 5.54
C THR A 125 4.88 1.89 5.97
N ASN A 126 4.97 1.65 7.27
CA ASN A 126 5.30 0.34 7.80
C ASN A 126 4.20 -0.19 8.73
N TRP A 127 4.25 -1.49 9.00
CA TRP A 127 3.27 -2.15 9.86
C TRP A 127 3.29 -1.61 11.28
N GLN A 128 4.44 -1.16 11.80
CA GLN A 128 4.58 -0.57 13.13
C GLN A 128 3.81 0.76 13.22
N SER A 129 3.84 1.56 12.16
CA SER A 129 3.05 2.79 12.07
C SER A 129 1.55 2.50 12.05
N ILE A 130 1.13 1.46 11.34
CA ILE A 130 -0.27 1.00 11.36
C ILE A 130 -0.67 0.57 12.77
N TYR A 131 0.17 -0.23 13.45
CA TYR A 131 -0.05 -0.61 14.85
C TYR A 131 -0.23 0.63 15.74
N HIS A 132 0.66 1.60 15.62
CA HIS A 132 0.60 2.83 16.40
C HIS A 132 -0.71 3.61 16.17
N ILE A 133 -1.10 3.79 14.91
CA ILE A 133 -2.36 4.46 14.56
C ILE A 133 -3.55 3.74 15.19
N LEU A 134 -3.64 2.42 15.00
CA LEU A 134 -4.74 1.62 15.50
C LEU A 134 -4.82 1.62 17.04
N ASN A 135 -3.67 1.56 17.72
CA ASN A 135 -3.60 1.56 19.18
C ASN A 135 -4.00 2.91 19.79
N ASN A 136 -3.91 3.99 19.02
CA ASN A 136 -4.28 5.34 19.46
C ASN A 136 -5.70 5.76 19.02
N LEU A 137 -6.44 4.89 18.31
CA LEU A 137 -7.84 5.18 17.98
C LEU A 137 -8.69 5.27 19.25
N SER A 138 -9.51 6.31 19.33
CA SER A 138 -10.46 6.44 20.40
C SER A 138 -11.53 5.36 20.32
N PRO A 139 -11.72 4.51 21.35
CA PRO A 139 -12.77 3.50 21.34
C PRO A 139 -14.19 4.08 21.16
N ASN A 140 -14.39 5.35 21.51
CA ASN A 140 -15.68 6.00 21.41
C ASN A 140 -16.04 6.39 19.96
N GLU A 141 -15.05 6.48 19.08
CA GLU A 141 -15.22 6.80 17.66
C GLU A 141 -15.51 5.56 16.80
N LEU A 142 -15.38 4.35 17.39
CA LEU A 142 -15.51 3.08 16.68
C LEU A 142 -16.85 2.42 17.01
N GLN A 143 -17.48 1.82 16.01
CA GLN A 143 -18.62 0.92 16.19
C GLN A 143 -18.16 -0.44 16.78
N ASN A 144 -19.07 -1.21 17.33
CA ASN A 144 -18.73 -2.47 18.01
C ASN A 144 -17.98 -3.48 17.10
N TYR A 145 -18.37 -3.58 15.84
CA TYR A 145 -17.69 -4.46 14.89
C TYR A 145 -16.27 -3.95 14.55
N GLU A 146 -16.09 -2.62 14.45
CA GLU A 146 -14.78 -1.99 14.19
C GLU A 146 -13.83 -2.19 15.37
N LYS A 147 -14.32 -2.05 16.62
CA LYS A 147 -13.55 -2.38 17.83
C LYS A 147 -13.01 -3.80 17.78
N LYS A 148 -13.87 -4.76 17.38
CA LYS A 148 -13.46 -6.16 17.26
C LYS A 148 -12.38 -6.35 16.19
N LEU A 149 -12.54 -5.74 15.02
CA LEU A 149 -11.56 -5.81 13.94
C LEU A 149 -10.23 -5.20 14.34
N VAL A 150 -10.24 -4.00 14.93
CA VAL A 150 -9.04 -3.32 15.43
C VAL A 150 -8.33 -4.18 16.47
N SER A 151 -9.06 -4.74 17.46
CA SER A 151 -8.47 -5.61 18.47
C SER A 151 -7.83 -6.86 17.87
N GLN A 152 -8.46 -7.48 16.88
CA GLN A 152 -7.92 -8.65 16.20
C GLN A 152 -6.65 -8.31 15.38
N LEU A 153 -6.65 -7.17 14.71
CA LEU A 153 -5.49 -6.71 13.94
C LEU A 153 -4.32 -6.35 14.86
N LEU A 154 -4.57 -5.64 15.95
CA LEU A 154 -3.53 -5.34 16.95
C LEU A 154 -2.90 -6.63 17.50
N LEU A 155 -3.71 -7.61 17.89
CA LEU A 155 -3.23 -8.91 18.38
C LEU A 155 -2.42 -9.67 17.30
N PHE A 156 -2.85 -9.58 16.04
CA PHE A 156 -2.10 -10.19 14.93
C PHE A 156 -0.73 -9.52 14.76
N LEU A 157 -0.66 -8.19 14.79
CA LEU A 157 0.58 -7.44 14.65
C LEU A 157 1.53 -7.70 15.84
N GLU A 158 1.01 -7.79 17.05
CA GLU A 158 1.77 -8.17 18.26
C GLU A 158 2.40 -9.55 18.12
N LYS A 159 1.64 -10.55 17.69
CA LYS A 159 2.15 -11.92 17.47
C LYS A 159 3.21 -12.02 16.37
N ARG A 160 3.35 -10.99 15.56
CA ARG A 160 4.33 -10.90 14.46
C ARG A 160 5.48 -9.94 14.76
N ASP A 161 5.60 -9.47 16.00
CA ASP A 161 6.61 -8.51 16.43
C ASP A 161 6.61 -7.21 15.61
N LEU A 162 5.43 -6.78 15.17
CA LEU A 162 5.21 -5.55 14.40
C LEU A 162 4.69 -4.41 15.28
N ILE A 163 5.04 -4.45 16.54
CA ILE A 163 4.75 -3.38 17.51
C ILE A 163 5.80 -2.29 17.44
N MET A 164 5.38 -1.07 17.74
CA MET A 164 6.31 0.03 17.92
C MET A 164 6.98 -0.10 19.29
N TYR A 165 8.29 0.01 19.32
CA TYR A 165 9.01 0.03 20.59
C TYR A 165 8.69 1.32 21.34
N ASN A 166 7.92 1.21 22.42
CA ASN A 166 7.49 2.34 23.26
C ASN A 166 8.46 2.61 24.43
N GLY A 167 9.75 2.34 24.25
CA GLY A 167 10.72 2.57 25.29
C GLY A 167 10.57 1.60 26.47
N PHE A 168 11.05 1.99 27.64
CA PHE A 168 11.13 1.16 28.85
C PHE A 168 9.78 0.81 29.53
N SER A 169 8.63 0.93 28.86
CA SER A 169 7.34 0.49 29.40
C SER A 169 7.29 -1.01 29.72
N PHE A 170 8.23 -1.79 29.24
CA PHE A 170 8.41 -3.20 29.60
C PHE A 170 8.70 -3.43 31.09
N LEU A 171 9.34 -2.50 31.76
CA LEU A 171 9.71 -2.66 33.18
C LEU A 171 8.51 -2.58 34.14
N ASN A 172 7.40 -1.99 33.70
CA ASN A 172 6.20 -1.88 34.54
C ASN A 172 5.27 -3.10 34.49
N LYS A 173 5.49 -4.05 33.57
CA LYS A 173 4.69 -5.29 33.47
C LYS A 173 5.25 -6.45 34.33
N TYR A 174 6.50 -6.36 34.72
CA TYR A 174 7.10 -7.33 35.65
C TYR A 174 7.31 -6.62 36.97
N ASN A 175 6.32 -6.71 37.87
CA ASN A 175 6.55 -6.47 39.30
C ASN A 175 7.61 -7.46 39.78
N LEU A 176 8.84 -7.03 39.78
CA LEU A 176 9.90 -7.69 40.56
C LEU A 176 9.64 -7.36 42.02
N ASN A 177 8.79 -8.15 42.68
CA ASN A 177 8.76 -8.26 44.14
C ASN A 177 9.84 -9.23 44.59
#